data_6474c4d0ced8a47f5898ee85fbe4c9d6
#
_entry.id   6474c4d0ced8a47f5898ee85fbe4c9d6
#
_cell.length_a   1.000
_cell.length_b   1.000
_cell.length_c   1.000
_cell.angle_alpha   90.00
_cell.angle_beta   90.00
_cell.angle_gamma   90.00
#
_symmetry.space_group_name_H-M   'P 1'
#
loop_
_entity.id
_entity.type
_entity.pdbx_description
1 polymer ?
#
loop_
_entity_poly.entity_id
_entity_poly.type
_entity_poly.pdbx_seq_one_letter_code
_entity_poly.pdbx_strand_id
1 'polypeptide(L)'
;MTLVDTGSSASTLTKPHAASETPVQKFVLTLSCGERAGIVQAVTTFLFERGFNIDEHQQFDDGLRQTLHLRTAFSQTSAYSPDQLEEEFRPIAERFDMKFSFHDQTKQRVLVMVSKFGHCLNDLIFRWRGGSLGGDLVLVVSNHETHRAMAEAAGLEFVYIPVTPDTKADAERQLLDLVDEHHIDLVVLARYMQVLSNDLCRSLEGRAINIHHSFLPGFKGARPYHQAYDRGVKLVGATAHYVTADLDEGPIIEQEVIRVDHTYGPTTLSTIGQDAEALALSRAVRWHCEHRVLLDQTSTVVFR
;
A
#
# COMPACT_ATOMS: atom_id res chain seq x y z
N MET A 1 10.80 77.70 -31.25
CA MET A 1 11.41 76.76 -30.29
C MET A 1 10.63 75.48 -30.41
N THR A 2 11.20 74.56 -31.18
CA THR A 2 10.53 73.41 -31.79
C THR A 2 10.63 72.24 -30.84
N LEU A 3 9.48 71.64 -30.46
CA LEU A 3 9.40 70.42 -29.73
C LEU A 3 9.45 69.20 -30.68
N VAL A 4 10.45 68.35 -30.45
CA VAL A 4 10.64 67.12 -31.21
C VAL A 4 9.82 65.97 -30.50
N ASP A 5 8.90 65.38 -31.25
CA ASP A 5 8.10 64.25 -30.86
C ASP A 5 8.88 62.93 -31.11
N THR A 6 9.16 62.17 -30.07
CA THR A 6 9.84 60.89 -30.19
C THR A 6 8.77 59.76 -30.00
N GLY A 7 8.28 59.23 -31.11
CA GLY A 7 7.39 58.07 -31.12
C GLY A 7 8.07 56.81 -30.61
N SER A 8 7.57 56.25 -29.52
CA SER A 8 7.96 54.97 -28.98
C SER A 8 7.11 53.87 -29.63
N SER A 9 7.75 53.09 -30.51
CA SER A 9 7.16 51.86 -31.07
C SER A 9 7.20 50.72 -30.04
N ALA A 10 6.07 50.39 -29.46
CA ALA A 10 5.92 49.19 -28.60
C ALA A 10 5.97 47.93 -29.47
N SER A 11 7.08 47.21 -29.40
CA SER A 11 7.22 45.87 -29.95
C SER A 11 6.40 44.87 -29.08
N THR A 12 5.33 44.38 -29.64
CA THR A 12 4.52 43.26 -29.05
C THR A 12 5.34 41.98 -29.16
N LEU A 13 5.97 41.59 -28.05
CA LEU A 13 6.56 40.27 -27.87
C LEU A 13 5.41 39.27 -27.78
N THR A 14 5.12 38.57 -28.88
CA THR A 14 4.30 37.39 -28.93
C THR A 14 4.93 36.29 -28.02
N LYS A 15 4.27 35.95 -26.92
CA LYS A 15 4.65 34.79 -26.12
C LYS A 15 4.61 33.53 -27.00
N PRO A 16 5.65 32.67 -26.94
CA PRO A 16 5.62 31.41 -27.66
C PRO A 16 4.42 30.57 -27.16
N HIS A 17 3.67 30.06 -28.11
CA HIS A 17 2.57 29.09 -27.88
C HIS A 17 3.16 27.91 -27.09
N ALA A 18 2.64 27.67 -25.89
CA ALA A 18 3.00 26.48 -25.13
C ALA A 18 2.57 25.28 -25.98
N ALA A 19 3.54 24.55 -26.50
CA ALA A 19 3.28 23.25 -27.09
C ALA A 19 2.57 22.41 -26.01
N SER A 20 1.45 21.82 -26.32
CA SER A 20 0.76 20.87 -25.45
C SER A 20 1.73 19.69 -25.26
N GLU A 21 2.42 19.65 -24.14
CA GLU A 21 3.22 18.51 -23.76
C GLU A 21 2.27 17.33 -23.63
N THR A 22 2.46 16.29 -24.43
CA THR A 22 1.73 15.02 -24.30
C THR A 22 2.00 14.52 -22.89
N PRO A 23 0.97 14.17 -22.11
CA PRO A 23 1.17 13.72 -20.72
C PRO A 23 2.05 12.47 -20.69
N VAL A 24 3.06 12.48 -19.85
CA VAL A 24 3.95 11.34 -19.62
C VAL A 24 3.15 10.28 -18.88
N GLN A 25 3.00 9.11 -19.47
CA GLN A 25 2.44 7.93 -18.82
C GLN A 25 3.53 7.20 -18.04
N LYS A 26 3.21 6.74 -16.85
CA LYS A 26 4.10 5.95 -15.99
C LYS A 26 3.50 4.59 -15.72
N PHE A 27 4.36 3.60 -15.66
CA PHE A 27 4.01 2.22 -15.42
C PHE A 27 4.96 1.59 -14.41
N VAL A 28 4.51 0.51 -13.81
CA VAL A 28 5.33 -0.36 -12.95
C VAL A 28 5.17 -1.79 -13.45
N LEU A 29 6.29 -2.44 -13.77
CA LEU A 29 6.37 -3.88 -13.93
C LEU A 29 6.84 -4.50 -12.62
N THR A 30 6.09 -5.48 -12.13
CA THR A 30 6.52 -6.40 -11.06
C THR A 30 6.63 -7.80 -11.62
N LEU A 31 7.69 -8.53 -11.27
CA LEU A 31 7.81 -9.93 -11.66
C LEU A 31 8.59 -10.77 -10.64
N SER A 32 8.33 -12.07 -10.66
CA SER A 32 9.11 -13.10 -9.97
C SER A 32 9.28 -14.34 -10.84
N CYS A 33 10.45 -14.97 -10.81
CA CYS A 33 10.75 -16.20 -11.52
C CYS A 33 11.94 -16.93 -10.93
N GLY A 34 12.26 -18.13 -11.43
CA GLY A 34 13.52 -18.81 -11.12
C GLY A 34 14.72 -17.99 -11.62
N GLU A 35 15.78 -17.89 -10.79
CA GLU A 35 17.01 -17.17 -11.17
C GLU A 35 17.70 -17.82 -12.36
N ARG A 36 17.99 -17.04 -13.39
CA ARG A 36 18.85 -17.44 -14.54
C ARG A 36 19.33 -16.24 -15.35
N ALA A 37 20.44 -16.44 -16.06
CA ALA A 37 21.03 -15.40 -16.90
C ALA A 37 20.08 -14.93 -18.02
N GLY A 38 20.10 -13.62 -18.30
CA GLY A 38 19.39 -13.00 -19.39
C GLY A 38 18.02 -12.39 -19.04
N ILE A 39 17.52 -12.57 -17.82
CA ILE A 39 16.22 -12.01 -17.37
C ILE A 39 16.24 -10.49 -17.48
N VAL A 40 17.20 -9.82 -16.82
CA VAL A 40 17.29 -8.34 -16.81
C VAL A 40 17.47 -7.80 -18.23
N GLN A 41 18.30 -8.47 -19.06
CA GLN A 41 18.48 -8.09 -20.46
C GLN A 41 17.16 -8.17 -21.22
N ALA A 42 16.40 -9.25 -21.06
CA ALA A 42 15.14 -9.43 -21.77
C ALA A 42 14.12 -8.34 -21.39
N VAL A 43 14.00 -8.03 -20.08
CA VAL A 43 13.13 -6.96 -19.57
C VAL A 43 13.56 -5.59 -20.11
N THR A 44 14.84 -5.24 -19.98
CA THR A 44 15.32 -3.92 -20.39
C THR A 44 15.29 -3.75 -21.92
N THR A 45 15.55 -4.80 -22.70
CA THR A 45 15.41 -4.79 -24.15
C THR A 45 13.95 -4.59 -24.56
N PHE A 46 12.99 -5.28 -23.92
CA PHE A 46 11.57 -5.10 -24.16
C PHE A 46 11.12 -3.64 -23.98
N LEU A 47 11.57 -3.00 -22.91
CA LEU A 47 11.26 -1.60 -22.62
C LEU A 47 11.94 -0.64 -23.61
N PHE A 48 13.22 -0.88 -23.90
CA PHE A 48 14.02 -0.04 -24.80
C PHE A 48 13.46 -0.05 -26.24
N GLU A 49 13.12 -1.22 -26.79
CA GLU A 49 12.59 -1.35 -28.16
C GLU A 49 11.25 -0.63 -28.35
N ARG A 50 10.52 -0.38 -27.25
CA ARG A 50 9.24 0.36 -27.24
C ARG A 50 9.39 1.82 -26.88
N GLY A 51 10.61 2.30 -26.69
CA GLY A 51 10.91 3.71 -26.39
C GLY A 51 10.59 4.14 -24.96
N PHE A 52 10.49 3.20 -24.03
CA PHE A 52 10.30 3.50 -22.62
C PHE A 52 11.60 3.97 -21.96
N ASN A 53 11.49 5.00 -21.10
CA ASN A 53 12.54 5.38 -20.17
C ASN A 53 12.36 4.63 -18.84
N ILE A 54 13.44 4.02 -18.34
CA ILE A 54 13.43 3.38 -17.02
C ILE A 54 13.71 4.47 -15.97
N ASP A 55 12.74 4.71 -15.09
CA ASP A 55 12.81 5.71 -14.03
C ASP A 55 13.41 5.12 -12.74
N GLU A 56 13.05 3.86 -12.42
CA GLU A 56 13.54 3.12 -11.26
C GLU A 56 13.62 1.64 -11.61
N HIS A 57 14.71 0.98 -11.22
CA HIS A 57 14.86 -0.47 -11.42
C HIS A 57 15.48 -1.08 -10.17
N GLN A 58 14.79 -2.02 -9.57
CA GLN A 58 15.21 -2.74 -8.39
C GLN A 58 15.03 -4.23 -8.61
N GLN A 59 16.02 -5.01 -8.18
CA GLN A 59 15.94 -6.47 -8.18
C GLN A 59 16.46 -7.04 -6.86
N PHE A 60 15.99 -8.21 -6.52
CA PHE A 60 16.48 -9.02 -5.41
C PHE A 60 16.57 -10.47 -5.86
N ASP A 61 17.77 -11.06 -5.72
CA ASP A 61 18.04 -12.46 -5.98
C ASP A 61 18.09 -13.21 -4.65
N ASP A 62 17.07 -14.04 -4.37
CA ASP A 62 17.10 -14.93 -3.21
C ASP A 62 17.90 -16.18 -3.55
N GLY A 63 19.18 -16.17 -3.21
CA GLY A 63 20.10 -17.30 -3.46
C GLY A 63 19.73 -18.58 -2.72
N LEU A 64 18.92 -18.53 -1.65
CA LEU A 64 18.45 -19.70 -0.93
C LEU A 64 17.25 -20.36 -1.61
N ARG A 65 16.31 -19.56 -2.11
CA ARG A 65 15.12 -20.03 -2.83
C ARG A 65 15.32 -20.13 -4.33
N GLN A 66 16.46 -19.60 -4.82
CA GLN A 66 16.78 -19.50 -6.25
C GLN A 66 15.67 -18.76 -7.04
N THR A 67 15.14 -17.69 -6.47
CA THR A 67 14.12 -16.85 -7.06
C THR A 67 14.61 -15.43 -7.26
N LEU A 68 14.30 -14.86 -8.41
CA LEU A 68 14.52 -13.45 -8.71
C LEU A 68 13.19 -12.70 -8.57
N HIS A 69 13.24 -11.58 -7.88
CA HIS A 69 12.17 -10.61 -7.77
C HIS A 69 12.62 -9.29 -8.39
N LEU A 70 11.77 -8.67 -9.18
CA LEU A 70 12.11 -7.44 -9.89
C LEU A 70 10.94 -6.48 -9.91
N ARG A 71 11.24 -5.20 -9.70
CA ARG A 71 10.33 -4.08 -9.88
C ARG A 71 11.00 -3.04 -10.77
N THR A 72 10.31 -2.63 -11.83
CA THR A 72 10.78 -1.56 -12.72
C THR A 72 9.67 -0.54 -12.92
N ALA A 73 9.93 0.71 -12.52
CA ALA A 73 9.10 1.85 -12.90
C ALA A 73 9.67 2.48 -14.17
N PHE A 74 8.80 2.78 -15.12
CA PHE A 74 9.19 3.31 -16.42
C PHE A 74 8.12 4.24 -16.98
N SER A 75 8.50 5.05 -17.95
CA SER A 75 7.65 6.12 -18.48
C SER A 75 7.83 6.36 -19.97
N GLN A 76 6.79 6.90 -20.60
CA GLN A 76 6.86 7.43 -21.97
C GLN A 76 5.70 8.37 -22.30
N THR A 77 5.73 8.96 -23.51
CA THR A 77 4.72 9.90 -24.01
C THR A 77 3.70 9.26 -24.95
N SER A 78 3.94 8.02 -25.42
CA SER A 78 2.97 7.28 -26.27
C SER A 78 1.92 6.59 -25.42
N ALA A 79 0.71 6.43 -25.95
CA ALA A 79 -0.38 5.75 -25.25
C ALA A 79 -0.20 4.22 -25.27
N TYR A 80 -0.03 3.63 -24.09
CA TYR A 80 -0.10 2.19 -23.84
C TYR A 80 -1.11 1.90 -22.73
N SER A 81 -1.64 0.69 -22.71
CA SER A 81 -2.40 0.17 -21.56
C SER A 81 -1.62 -0.97 -20.89
N PRO A 82 -1.86 -1.25 -19.60
CA PRO A 82 -1.30 -2.43 -18.93
C PRO A 82 -1.57 -3.72 -19.70
N ASP A 83 -2.79 -3.93 -20.19
CA ASP A 83 -3.19 -5.13 -20.93
C ASP A 83 -2.37 -5.33 -22.22
N GLN A 84 -2.10 -4.25 -22.96
CA GLN A 84 -1.24 -4.30 -24.16
C GLN A 84 0.19 -4.70 -23.80
N LEU A 85 0.72 -4.11 -22.70
CA LEU A 85 2.06 -4.46 -22.23
C LEU A 85 2.15 -5.91 -21.78
N GLU A 86 1.12 -6.43 -21.12
CA GLU A 86 1.04 -7.83 -20.70
C GLU A 86 1.00 -8.78 -21.91
N GLU A 87 0.18 -8.47 -22.91
CA GLU A 87 0.09 -9.28 -24.12
C GLU A 87 1.44 -9.35 -24.86
N GLU A 88 2.08 -8.19 -25.03
CA GLU A 88 3.36 -8.11 -25.73
C GLU A 88 4.55 -8.69 -24.94
N PHE A 89 4.49 -8.67 -23.60
CA PHE A 89 5.53 -9.23 -22.73
C PHE A 89 5.39 -10.74 -22.52
N ARG A 90 4.21 -11.31 -22.75
CA ARG A 90 3.89 -12.72 -22.51
C ARG A 90 4.90 -13.72 -23.09
N PRO A 91 5.41 -13.57 -24.34
CA PRO A 91 6.43 -14.49 -24.86
C PRO A 91 7.74 -14.50 -24.07
N ILE A 92 8.10 -13.34 -23.49
CA ILE A 92 9.27 -13.23 -22.62
C ILE A 92 8.99 -13.92 -21.28
N ALA A 93 7.81 -13.66 -20.71
CA ALA A 93 7.39 -14.26 -19.46
C ALA A 93 7.33 -15.79 -19.54
N GLU A 94 6.78 -16.35 -20.62
CA GLU A 94 6.74 -17.79 -20.88
C GLU A 94 8.14 -18.41 -21.02
N ARG A 95 9.06 -17.73 -21.71
CA ARG A 95 10.45 -18.20 -21.85
C ARG A 95 11.16 -18.38 -20.51
N PHE A 96 10.85 -17.52 -19.53
CA PHE A 96 11.51 -17.49 -18.23
C PHE A 96 10.62 -18.00 -17.08
N ASP A 97 9.40 -18.47 -17.38
CA ASP A 97 8.42 -18.91 -16.39
C ASP A 97 8.14 -17.81 -15.32
N MET A 98 7.88 -16.60 -15.80
CA MET A 98 7.66 -15.44 -14.95
C MET A 98 6.20 -15.32 -14.50
N LYS A 99 6.01 -15.04 -13.21
CA LYS A 99 4.79 -14.40 -12.72
C LYS A 99 5.01 -12.89 -12.79
N PHE A 100 4.16 -12.17 -13.49
CA PHE A 100 4.36 -10.74 -13.72
C PHE A 100 3.04 -9.99 -13.79
N SER A 101 3.11 -8.66 -13.58
CA SER A 101 1.99 -7.73 -13.78
C SER A 101 2.50 -6.35 -14.17
N PHE A 102 1.76 -5.68 -15.04
CA PHE A 102 1.95 -4.27 -15.36
C PHE A 102 0.87 -3.44 -14.68
N HIS A 103 1.28 -2.32 -14.11
CA HIS A 103 0.40 -1.39 -13.42
C HIS A 103 0.61 0.01 -14.00
N ASP A 104 -0.46 0.77 -14.15
CA ASP A 104 -0.41 2.19 -14.50
C ASP A 104 -0.45 3.10 -13.25
N GLN A 105 -0.74 4.39 -13.44
CA GLN A 105 -0.85 5.36 -12.35
C GLN A 105 -2.22 5.37 -11.66
N THR A 106 -3.12 4.45 -12.02
CA THR A 106 -4.43 4.34 -11.38
C THR A 106 -4.24 4.02 -9.91
N LYS A 107 -4.75 4.90 -9.06
CA LYS A 107 -4.64 4.70 -7.62
C LYS A 107 -5.49 3.54 -7.17
N GLN A 108 -4.93 2.67 -6.35
CA GLN A 108 -5.67 1.60 -5.71
C GLN A 108 -6.73 2.16 -4.76
N ARG A 109 -7.92 1.59 -4.81
CA ARG A 109 -9.08 1.96 -4.00
C ARG A 109 -9.04 1.21 -2.68
N VAL A 110 -8.98 1.95 -1.58
CA VAL A 110 -8.72 1.43 -0.24
C VAL A 110 -9.95 1.56 0.64
N LEU A 111 -10.38 0.44 1.24
CA LEU A 111 -11.37 0.38 2.30
C LEU A 111 -10.64 0.21 3.64
N VAL A 112 -10.99 1.04 4.64
CA VAL A 112 -10.41 0.95 5.98
C VAL A 112 -11.42 0.40 6.96
N MET A 113 -11.08 -0.70 7.63
CA MET A 113 -11.85 -1.27 8.73
C MET A 113 -11.28 -0.81 10.08
N VAL A 114 -12.13 -0.34 10.98
CA VAL A 114 -11.71 0.16 12.29
C VAL A 114 -12.68 -0.28 13.39
N SER A 115 -12.18 -0.46 14.63
CA SER A 115 -13.04 -0.65 15.81
C SER A 115 -13.00 0.59 16.72
N LYS A 116 -12.55 0.46 17.97
CA LYS A 116 -12.58 1.54 18.99
C LYS A 116 -11.35 2.47 18.96
N PHE A 117 -10.22 2.00 18.43
CA PHE A 117 -8.97 2.77 18.42
C PHE A 117 -8.76 3.42 17.05
N GLY A 118 -8.72 4.75 17.00
CA GLY A 118 -8.74 5.51 15.75
C GLY A 118 -7.39 6.09 15.31
N HIS A 119 -6.28 5.85 16.02
CA HIS A 119 -4.98 6.44 15.72
C HIS A 119 -4.46 6.05 14.33
N CYS A 120 -4.59 4.78 13.95
CA CYS A 120 -4.22 4.32 12.61
C CYS A 120 -5.13 4.93 11.52
N LEU A 121 -6.45 4.97 11.73
CA LEU A 121 -7.38 5.62 10.80
C LEU A 121 -7.04 7.10 10.60
N ASN A 122 -6.74 7.82 11.70
CA ASN A 122 -6.36 9.22 11.65
C ASN A 122 -5.08 9.45 10.84
N ASP A 123 -4.05 8.63 11.02
CA ASP A 123 -2.79 8.73 10.24
C ASP A 123 -2.99 8.40 8.76
N LEU A 124 -3.79 7.37 8.44
CA LEU A 124 -4.15 7.05 7.05
C LEU A 124 -4.89 8.20 6.37
N ILE A 125 -5.88 8.81 7.04
CA ILE A 125 -6.61 9.98 6.52
C ILE A 125 -5.66 11.18 6.32
N PHE A 126 -4.78 11.44 7.28
CA PHE A 126 -3.79 12.53 7.18
C PHE A 126 -2.89 12.36 5.96
N ARG A 127 -2.33 11.16 5.76
CA ARG A 127 -1.46 10.85 4.61
C ARG A 127 -2.19 10.86 3.28
N TRP A 128 -3.42 10.36 3.25
CA TRP A 128 -4.26 10.40 2.05
C TRP A 128 -4.51 11.83 1.60
N ARG A 129 -4.93 12.71 2.52
CA ARG A 129 -5.15 14.13 2.23
C ARG A 129 -3.87 14.86 1.81
N GLY A 130 -2.74 14.46 2.36
CA GLY A 130 -1.42 14.96 2.00
C GLY A 130 -0.84 14.36 0.70
N GLY A 131 -1.54 13.43 0.05
CA GLY A 131 -1.09 12.77 -1.18
C GLY A 131 0.08 11.80 -1.00
N SER A 132 0.37 11.37 0.26
CA SER A 132 1.51 10.52 0.59
C SER A 132 1.15 9.07 0.94
N LEU A 133 -0.13 8.67 0.78
CA LEU A 133 -0.58 7.30 1.05
C LEU A 133 -0.37 6.33 -0.12
N GLY A 134 -0.27 6.84 -1.35
CA GLY A 134 -0.13 6.04 -2.57
C GLY A 134 -1.46 5.51 -3.13
N GLY A 135 -2.47 5.26 -2.29
CA GLY A 135 -3.81 4.84 -2.66
C GLY A 135 -4.87 5.92 -2.43
N ASP A 136 -6.12 5.59 -2.77
CA ASP A 136 -7.27 6.46 -2.59
C ASP A 136 -8.24 5.86 -1.56
N LEU A 137 -8.46 6.55 -0.44
CA LEU A 137 -9.42 6.09 0.57
C LEU A 137 -10.84 6.29 0.05
N VAL A 138 -11.62 5.20 -0.01
CA VAL A 138 -12.99 5.21 -0.56
C VAL A 138 -14.02 5.25 0.54
N LEU A 139 -13.92 4.34 1.50
CA LEU A 139 -14.86 4.26 2.61
C LEU A 139 -14.23 3.68 3.88
N VAL A 140 -14.90 3.92 5.00
CA VAL A 140 -14.55 3.39 6.31
C VAL A 140 -15.67 2.46 6.79
N VAL A 141 -15.33 1.22 7.12
CA VAL A 141 -16.24 0.25 7.73
C VAL A 141 -15.90 0.08 9.20
N SER A 142 -16.89 0.08 10.06
CA SER A 142 -16.66 -0.10 11.50
C SER A 142 -17.78 -0.89 12.19
N ASN A 143 -17.38 -1.68 13.19
CA ASN A 143 -18.33 -2.34 14.10
C ASN A 143 -18.69 -1.46 15.32
N HIS A 144 -18.31 -0.17 15.30
CA HIS A 144 -18.63 0.86 16.30
C HIS A 144 -18.85 2.22 15.61
N GLU A 145 -19.72 3.06 16.18
CA GLU A 145 -20.00 4.41 15.66
C GLU A 145 -18.92 5.45 16.03
N THR A 146 -17.94 5.08 16.85
CA THR A 146 -16.98 5.98 17.49
C THR A 146 -16.25 6.92 16.52
N HIS A 147 -15.94 6.45 15.32
CA HIS A 147 -15.11 7.19 14.35
C HIS A 147 -15.90 7.74 13.15
N ARG A 148 -17.25 7.68 13.19
CA ARG A 148 -18.11 8.22 12.13
C ARG A 148 -17.78 9.68 11.81
N ALA A 149 -17.78 10.53 12.83
CA ALA A 149 -17.51 11.96 12.66
C ALA A 149 -16.11 12.24 12.07
N MET A 150 -15.11 11.42 12.38
CA MET A 150 -13.75 11.54 11.82
C MET A 150 -13.75 11.22 10.32
N ALA A 151 -14.41 10.13 9.92
CA ALA A 151 -14.49 9.71 8.52
C ALA A 151 -15.29 10.72 7.69
N GLU A 152 -16.48 11.12 8.14
CA GLU A 152 -17.36 12.08 7.46
C GLU A 152 -16.72 13.47 7.34
N ALA A 153 -16.01 13.95 8.38
CA ALA A 153 -15.24 15.20 8.30
C ALA A 153 -14.07 15.12 7.29
N ALA A 154 -13.61 13.90 6.98
CA ALA A 154 -12.65 13.67 5.91
C ALA A 154 -13.29 13.59 4.52
N GLY A 155 -14.61 13.57 4.40
CA GLY A 155 -15.35 13.38 3.17
C GLY A 155 -15.46 11.91 2.75
N LEU A 156 -15.19 10.98 3.69
CA LEU A 156 -15.29 9.54 3.47
C LEU A 156 -16.66 9.03 3.87
N GLU A 157 -17.20 8.11 3.10
CA GLU A 157 -18.37 7.34 3.50
C GLU A 157 -18.03 6.48 4.73
N PHE A 158 -18.97 6.39 5.68
CA PHE A 158 -18.83 5.58 6.88
C PHE A 158 -19.98 4.57 6.99
N VAL A 159 -19.65 3.30 6.92
CA VAL A 159 -20.61 2.20 7.03
C VAL A 159 -20.47 1.51 8.38
N TYR A 160 -21.56 1.50 9.15
CA TYR A 160 -21.64 0.81 10.43
C TYR A 160 -22.18 -0.62 10.25
N ILE A 161 -21.32 -1.61 10.52
CA ILE A 161 -21.68 -3.03 10.48
C ILE A 161 -21.42 -3.63 11.86
N PRO A 162 -22.44 -3.73 12.73
CA PRO A 162 -22.28 -4.32 14.04
C PRO A 162 -22.01 -5.83 13.94
N VAL A 163 -21.05 -6.31 14.73
CA VAL A 163 -20.65 -7.73 14.74
C VAL A 163 -20.93 -8.35 16.09
N THR A 164 -21.74 -9.40 16.08
CA THR A 164 -22.00 -10.32 17.20
C THR A 164 -21.72 -11.75 16.74
N PRO A 165 -21.64 -12.73 17.64
CA PRO A 165 -21.49 -14.13 17.22
C PRO A 165 -22.55 -14.59 16.21
N ASP A 166 -23.79 -14.10 16.35
CA ASP A 166 -24.92 -14.49 15.51
C ASP A 166 -24.97 -13.74 14.17
N THR A 167 -24.39 -12.53 14.10
CA THR A 167 -24.44 -11.69 12.90
C THR A 167 -23.14 -11.69 12.11
N LYS A 168 -22.10 -12.39 12.56
CA LYS A 168 -20.75 -12.34 11.94
C LYS A 168 -20.77 -12.73 10.46
N ALA A 169 -21.47 -13.80 10.10
CA ALA A 169 -21.52 -14.24 8.70
C ALA A 169 -22.21 -13.23 7.78
N ASP A 170 -23.28 -12.57 8.27
CA ASP A 170 -23.98 -11.54 7.53
C ASP A 170 -23.13 -10.27 7.41
N ALA A 171 -22.40 -9.91 8.46
CA ALA A 171 -21.50 -8.75 8.46
C ALA A 171 -20.33 -8.95 7.46
N GLU A 172 -19.77 -10.16 7.39
CA GLU A 172 -18.70 -10.47 6.44
C GLU A 172 -19.21 -10.48 4.99
N ARG A 173 -20.45 -10.94 4.75
CA ARG A 173 -21.09 -10.86 3.42
C ARG A 173 -21.31 -9.40 3.01
N GLN A 174 -21.86 -8.56 3.89
CA GLN A 174 -22.02 -7.12 3.65
C GLN A 174 -20.68 -6.45 3.34
N LEU A 175 -19.61 -6.85 4.00
CA LEU A 175 -18.27 -6.33 3.70
C LEU A 175 -17.84 -6.69 2.27
N LEU A 176 -18.04 -7.95 1.85
CA LEU A 176 -17.71 -8.37 0.47
C LEU A 176 -18.58 -7.66 -0.57
N ASP A 177 -19.87 -7.45 -0.30
CA ASP A 177 -20.76 -6.69 -1.17
C ASP A 177 -20.24 -5.25 -1.35
N LEU A 178 -19.76 -4.59 -0.28
CA LEU A 178 -19.14 -3.26 -0.35
C LEU A 178 -17.81 -3.28 -1.10
N VAL A 179 -17.00 -4.31 -0.93
CA VAL A 179 -15.73 -4.47 -1.66
C VAL A 179 -15.99 -4.54 -3.17
N ASP A 180 -17.01 -5.26 -3.58
CA ASP A 180 -17.38 -5.41 -5.00
C ASP A 180 -18.07 -4.13 -5.54
N GLU A 181 -19.02 -3.57 -4.81
CA GLU A 181 -19.76 -2.36 -5.19
C GLU A 181 -18.84 -1.15 -5.41
N HIS A 182 -17.88 -0.98 -4.49
CA HIS A 182 -16.94 0.13 -4.54
C HIS A 182 -15.65 -0.19 -5.30
N HIS A 183 -15.53 -1.36 -5.93
CA HIS A 183 -14.33 -1.81 -6.64
C HIS A 183 -13.06 -1.64 -5.79
N ILE A 184 -13.09 -2.18 -4.58
CA ILE A 184 -11.99 -2.06 -3.61
C ILE A 184 -10.83 -2.99 -3.98
N ASP A 185 -9.65 -2.41 -4.12
CA ASP A 185 -8.41 -3.15 -4.41
C ASP A 185 -7.74 -3.64 -3.11
N LEU A 186 -7.80 -2.83 -2.03
CA LEU A 186 -7.13 -3.12 -0.77
C LEU A 186 -8.07 -2.90 0.44
N VAL A 187 -8.14 -3.89 1.32
CA VAL A 187 -8.81 -3.79 2.63
C VAL A 187 -7.76 -3.62 3.72
N VAL A 188 -7.90 -2.60 4.56
CA VAL A 188 -6.94 -2.28 5.63
C VAL A 188 -7.62 -2.43 7.00
N LEU A 189 -7.14 -3.37 7.82
CA LEU A 189 -7.59 -3.56 9.19
C LEU A 189 -6.82 -2.63 10.12
N ALA A 190 -7.29 -1.40 10.25
CA ALA A 190 -6.72 -0.35 11.10
C ALA A 190 -7.22 -0.49 12.55
N ARG A 191 -6.72 -1.48 13.27
CA ARG A 191 -7.21 -1.85 14.63
C ARG A 191 -8.66 -2.36 14.61
N TYR A 192 -9.02 -3.13 13.60
CA TYR A 192 -10.28 -3.85 13.56
C TYR A 192 -10.19 -5.11 14.41
N MET A 193 -10.81 -5.06 15.60
CA MET A 193 -10.64 -6.05 16.67
C MET A 193 -11.60 -7.25 16.55
N GLN A 194 -11.83 -7.73 15.32
CA GLN A 194 -12.60 -8.94 15.03
C GLN A 194 -11.73 -9.94 14.27
N VAL A 195 -11.80 -11.20 14.61
CA VAL A 195 -11.17 -12.27 13.84
C VAL A 195 -12.02 -12.52 12.60
N LEU A 196 -11.44 -12.47 11.42
CA LEU A 196 -12.12 -12.77 10.16
C LEU A 196 -12.32 -14.30 10.00
N SER A 197 -13.35 -14.70 9.28
CA SER A 197 -13.51 -16.11 8.91
C SER A 197 -12.46 -16.53 7.88
N ASN A 198 -12.21 -17.85 7.82
CA ASN A 198 -11.28 -18.38 6.81
C ASN A 198 -11.77 -18.12 5.37
N ASP A 199 -13.09 -18.08 5.15
CA ASP A 199 -13.65 -17.78 3.84
C ASP A 199 -13.39 -16.35 3.43
N LEU A 200 -13.60 -15.39 4.34
CA LEU A 200 -13.27 -13.99 4.10
C LEU A 200 -11.77 -13.78 3.90
N CYS A 201 -10.92 -14.42 4.69
CA CYS A 201 -9.47 -14.37 4.52
C CYS A 201 -9.04 -14.85 3.12
N ARG A 202 -9.61 -15.96 2.63
CA ARG A 202 -9.35 -16.48 1.27
C ARG A 202 -9.84 -15.52 0.17
N SER A 203 -11.03 -14.93 0.34
CA SER A 203 -11.57 -13.95 -0.63
C SER A 203 -10.74 -12.68 -0.72
N LEU A 204 -10.00 -12.33 0.34
CA LEU A 204 -9.15 -11.15 0.43
C LEU A 204 -7.64 -11.48 0.38
N GLU A 205 -7.27 -12.68 -0.04
CA GLU A 205 -5.87 -13.12 -0.10
C GLU A 205 -5.02 -12.16 -0.94
N GLY A 206 -3.88 -11.72 -0.40
CA GLY A 206 -2.97 -10.77 -1.05
C GLY A 206 -3.46 -9.33 -1.12
N ARG A 207 -4.72 -9.04 -0.72
CA ARG A 207 -5.32 -7.69 -0.75
C ARG A 207 -5.99 -7.28 0.57
N ALA A 208 -5.55 -7.84 1.69
CA ALA A 208 -5.93 -7.38 3.02
C ALA A 208 -4.70 -7.22 3.90
N ILE A 209 -4.52 -6.05 4.52
CA ILE A 209 -3.41 -5.74 5.41
C ILE A 209 -3.94 -5.50 6.82
N ASN A 210 -3.35 -6.18 7.81
CA ASN A 210 -3.65 -5.97 9.22
C ASN A 210 -2.48 -5.30 9.94
N ILE A 211 -2.79 -4.46 10.94
CA ILE A 211 -1.82 -4.00 11.94
C ILE A 211 -1.99 -4.78 13.23
N HIS A 212 -0.96 -5.54 13.57
CA HIS A 212 -0.85 -6.22 14.85
C HIS A 212 -0.02 -5.38 15.83
N HIS A 213 -0.55 -5.18 17.03
CA HIS A 213 -0.01 -4.28 18.05
C HIS A 213 1.10 -4.91 18.89
N SER A 214 1.94 -5.73 18.27
CA SER A 214 3.19 -6.24 18.84
C SER A 214 4.20 -6.57 17.74
N PHE A 215 5.43 -6.81 18.17
CA PHE A 215 6.50 -7.31 17.31
C PHE A 215 6.33 -8.82 17.14
N LEU A 216 5.77 -9.25 16.00
CA LEU A 216 5.61 -10.68 15.68
C LEU A 216 6.97 -11.34 15.43
N PRO A 217 7.14 -12.63 15.81
CA PRO A 217 6.15 -13.57 16.35
C PRO A 217 5.94 -13.49 17.87
N GLY A 218 6.46 -12.46 18.54
CA GLY A 218 6.30 -12.30 19.99
C GLY A 218 4.95 -11.70 20.41
N PHE A 219 4.55 -11.95 21.67
CA PHE A 219 3.38 -11.34 22.33
C PHE A 219 2.06 -11.48 21.57
N LYS A 220 1.72 -12.69 21.15
CA LYS A 220 0.40 -12.98 20.58
C LYS A 220 -0.69 -12.84 21.66
N GLY A 221 -1.91 -12.44 21.23
CA GLY A 221 -3.09 -12.36 22.09
C GLY A 221 -3.34 -10.98 22.71
N ALA A 222 -4.13 -10.96 23.80
CA ALA A 222 -4.63 -9.72 24.40
C ALA A 222 -3.59 -8.99 25.27
N ARG A 223 -3.65 -7.65 25.29
CA ARG A 223 -2.86 -6.76 26.16
C ARG A 223 -1.33 -6.90 26.01
N PRO A 224 -0.75 -6.88 24.80
CA PRO A 224 0.68 -7.12 24.60
C PRO A 224 1.57 -6.12 25.37
N TYR A 225 1.16 -4.86 25.52
CA TYR A 225 1.93 -3.85 26.28
C TYR A 225 1.99 -4.13 27.78
N HIS A 226 0.97 -4.76 28.37
CA HIS A 226 1.05 -5.22 29.77
C HIS A 226 1.99 -6.42 29.89
N GLN A 227 1.89 -7.38 28.97
CA GLN A 227 2.83 -8.51 28.92
C GLN A 227 4.29 -8.03 28.73
N ALA A 228 4.49 -7.02 27.88
CA ALA A 228 5.81 -6.40 27.66
C ALA A 228 6.36 -5.76 28.94
N TYR A 229 5.52 -5.02 29.67
CA TYR A 229 5.87 -4.42 30.96
C TYR A 229 6.23 -5.49 31.99
N ASP A 230 5.37 -6.48 32.20
CA ASP A 230 5.56 -7.54 33.20
C ASP A 230 6.83 -8.35 32.96
N ARG A 231 7.24 -8.50 31.68
CA ARG A 231 8.48 -9.17 31.29
C ARG A 231 9.72 -8.26 31.27
N GLY A 232 9.56 -6.96 31.50
CA GLY A 232 10.64 -5.98 31.49
C GLY A 232 11.39 -5.91 30.17
N VAL A 233 10.68 -6.04 29.02
CA VAL A 233 11.29 -6.01 27.70
C VAL A 233 11.97 -4.68 27.40
N LYS A 234 12.90 -4.68 26.45
CA LYS A 234 13.67 -3.49 26.04
C LYS A 234 13.27 -2.99 24.65
N LEU A 235 12.39 -3.71 23.97
CA LEU A 235 11.84 -3.35 22.68
C LEU A 235 10.35 -3.66 22.68
N VAL A 236 9.56 -2.72 22.17
CA VAL A 236 8.15 -2.89 21.80
C VAL A 236 7.99 -2.49 20.34
N GLY A 237 6.88 -2.83 19.72
CA GLY A 237 6.67 -2.45 18.32
C GLY A 237 5.33 -2.92 17.79
N ALA A 238 5.18 -2.80 16.49
CA ALA A 238 4.00 -3.20 15.75
C ALA A 238 4.39 -3.88 14.44
N THR A 239 3.50 -4.73 13.92
CA THR A 239 3.72 -5.48 12.68
C THR A 239 2.54 -5.29 11.74
N ALA A 240 2.81 -4.78 10.54
CA ALA A 240 1.87 -4.78 9.43
C ALA A 240 2.13 -6.00 8.54
N HIS A 241 1.11 -6.81 8.30
CA HIS A 241 1.21 -8.06 7.55
C HIS A 241 -0.03 -8.30 6.70
N TYR A 242 0.09 -9.12 5.68
CA TYR A 242 -1.08 -9.59 4.95
C TYR A 242 -1.93 -10.52 5.83
N VAL A 243 -3.23 -10.44 5.64
CA VAL A 243 -4.18 -11.32 6.35
C VAL A 243 -4.19 -12.70 5.70
N THR A 244 -4.15 -13.73 6.54
CA THR A 244 -4.30 -15.13 6.16
C THR A 244 -5.33 -15.82 7.09
N ALA A 245 -5.68 -17.06 6.77
CA ALA A 245 -6.57 -17.85 7.62
C ALA A 245 -5.98 -18.14 9.01
N ASP A 246 -4.64 -18.20 9.09
CA ASP A 246 -3.92 -18.35 10.35
C ASP A 246 -3.72 -17.00 11.02
N LEU A 247 -4.31 -16.83 12.19
CA LEU A 247 -4.33 -15.55 12.91
C LEU A 247 -2.90 -15.05 13.22
N ASP A 248 -2.61 -13.84 12.78
CA ASP A 248 -1.33 -13.15 12.99
C ASP A 248 -0.09 -13.90 12.43
N GLU A 249 -0.29 -14.78 11.43
CA GLU A 249 0.77 -15.59 10.79
C GLU A 249 1.03 -15.20 9.33
N GLY A 250 0.35 -14.17 8.82
CA GLY A 250 0.49 -13.75 7.43
C GLY A 250 1.84 -13.11 7.10
N PRO A 251 2.21 -13.03 5.81
CA PRO A 251 3.47 -12.45 5.35
C PRO A 251 3.67 -11.02 5.85
N ILE A 252 4.80 -10.77 6.52
CA ILE A 252 5.11 -9.48 7.15
C ILE A 252 5.55 -8.49 6.07
N ILE A 253 4.98 -7.27 6.10
CA ILE A 253 5.32 -6.18 5.18
C ILE A 253 6.25 -5.17 5.86
N GLU A 254 5.89 -4.73 7.08
CA GLU A 254 6.68 -3.76 7.84
C GLU A 254 6.60 -4.07 9.34
N GLN A 255 7.69 -3.79 10.02
CA GLN A 255 7.76 -3.82 11.48
C GLN A 255 8.42 -2.53 12.00
N GLU A 256 7.72 -1.82 12.87
CA GLU A 256 8.28 -0.68 13.60
C GLU A 256 8.65 -1.09 15.00
N VAL A 257 9.85 -0.71 15.44
CA VAL A 257 10.40 -1.10 16.74
C VAL A 257 10.83 0.13 17.53
N ILE A 258 10.40 0.20 18.78
CA ILE A 258 10.74 1.29 19.70
C ILE A 258 11.52 0.73 20.88
N ARG A 259 12.67 1.34 21.19
CA ARG A 259 13.43 1.01 22.40
C ARG A 259 12.75 1.61 23.62
N VAL A 260 12.59 0.79 24.66
CA VAL A 260 11.96 1.16 25.94
C VAL A 260 12.84 0.75 27.11
N ASP A 261 12.56 1.28 28.30
CA ASP A 261 13.26 0.93 29.54
C ASP A 261 12.28 0.81 30.72
N HIS A 262 12.83 0.67 31.93
CA HIS A 262 12.08 0.44 33.16
C HIS A 262 11.23 1.66 33.61
N THR A 263 11.43 2.84 33.03
CA THR A 263 10.67 4.03 33.35
C THR A 263 9.31 4.08 32.63
N TYR A 264 9.12 3.25 31.61
CA TYR A 264 7.90 3.18 30.82
C TYR A 264 6.87 2.25 31.48
N GLY A 265 5.83 2.81 32.06
CA GLY A 265 4.68 2.04 32.55
C GLY A 265 3.75 1.57 31.42
N PRO A 266 2.78 0.67 31.70
CA PRO A 266 1.90 0.10 30.66
C PRO A 266 1.15 1.14 29.83
N THR A 267 0.72 2.25 30.43
CA THR A 267 0.03 3.34 29.73
C THR A 267 0.97 4.02 28.72
N THR A 268 2.20 4.35 29.15
CA THR A 268 3.21 4.95 28.25
C THR A 268 3.57 4.02 27.11
N LEU A 269 3.78 2.72 27.42
CA LEU A 269 4.03 1.70 26.39
C LEU A 269 2.90 1.61 25.37
N SER A 270 1.64 1.72 25.83
CA SER A 270 0.48 1.72 24.92
C SER A 270 0.45 2.96 24.04
N THR A 271 0.78 4.15 24.57
CA THR A 271 0.77 5.39 23.79
C THR A 271 1.85 5.38 22.70
N ILE A 272 3.09 5.07 23.05
CA ILE A 272 4.17 5.00 22.06
C ILE A 272 3.97 3.85 21.07
N GLY A 273 3.33 2.77 21.49
CA GLY A 273 2.96 1.66 20.62
C GLY A 273 1.96 2.06 19.55
N GLN A 274 1.02 2.97 19.85
CA GLN A 274 0.10 3.50 18.85
C GLN A 274 0.82 4.29 17.74
N ASP A 275 1.90 4.99 18.07
CA ASP A 275 2.74 5.69 17.07
C ASP A 275 3.43 4.66 16.15
N ALA A 276 3.98 3.58 16.70
CA ALA A 276 4.56 2.48 15.93
C ALA A 276 3.52 1.81 15.03
N GLU A 277 2.30 1.55 15.55
CA GLU A 277 1.20 0.97 14.80
C GLU A 277 0.80 1.83 13.60
N ALA A 278 0.62 3.13 13.80
CA ALA A 278 0.25 4.07 12.74
C ALA A 278 1.33 4.15 11.66
N LEU A 279 2.60 4.21 12.06
CA LEU A 279 3.73 4.31 11.12
C LEU A 279 3.93 3.03 10.32
N ALA A 280 3.91 1.85 10.97
CA ALA A 280 4.07 0.57 10.28
C ALA A 280 2.92 0.33 9.29
N LEU A 281 1.67 0.58 9.70
CA LEU A 281 0.52 0.40 8.83
C LEU A 281 0.55 1.32 7.62
N SER A 282 0.80 2.61 7.83
CA SER A 282 0.80 3.57 6.72
C SER A 282 1.91 3.32 5.70
N ARG A 283 3.09 2.87 6.15
CA ARG A 283 4.17 2.44 5.24
C ARG A 283 3.76 1.20 4.44
N ALA A 284 3.19 0.18 5.11
CA ALA A 284 2.76 -1.04 4.45
C ALA A 284 1.68 -0.77 3.38
N VAL A 285 0.68 0.05 3.71
CA VAL A 285 -0.37 0.47 2.77
C VAL A 285 0.22 1.22 1.58
N ARG A 286 1.10 2.18 1.84
CA ARG A 286 1.77 2.93 0.78
C ARG A 286 2.56 2.04 -0.16
N TRP A 287 3.41 1.16 0.37
CA TRP A 287 4.24 0.27 -0.46
C TRP A 287 3.40 -0.72 -1.26
N HIS A 288 2.30 -1.21 -0.69
CA HIS A 288 1.35 -2.03 -1.42
C HIS A 288 0.75 -1.25 -2.60
N CYS A 289 0.20 -0.06 -2.33
CA CYS A 289 -0.42 0.79 -3.36
C CYS A 289 0.58 1.28 -4.43
N GLU A 290 1.87 1.38 -4.11
CA GLU A 290 2.95 1.70 -5.05
C GLU A 290 3.54 0.45 -5.75
N HIS A 291 2.92 -0.73 -5.58
CA HIS A 291 3.40 -2.01 -6.13
C HIS A 291 4.86 -2.31 -5.77
N ARG A 292 5.23 -2.06 -4.49
CA ARG A 292 6.58 -2.28 -3.94
C ARG A 292 6.69 -3.57 -3.15
N VAL A 293 5.59 -4.27 -2.88
CA VAL A 293 5.54 -5.50 -2.10
C VAL A 293 5.25 -6.68 -3.00
N LEU A 294 6.20 -7.59 -3.12
CA LEU A 294 6.02 -8.86 -3.82
C LEU A 294 5.91 -9.99 -2.79
N LEU A 295 4.86 -10.80 -2.93
CA LEU A 295 4.70 -12.01 -2.12
C LEU A 295 5.65 -13.10 -2.59
N ASP A 296 6.36 -13.71 -1.65
CA ASP A 296 7.22 -14.86 -1.86
C ASP A 296 6.89 -15.95 -0.84
N GLN A 297 5.94 -16.81 -1.19
CA GLN A 297 5.40 -17.86 -0.32
C GLN A 297 4.84 -17.28 0.98
N THR A 298 5.52 -17.48 2.12
CA THR A 298 5.13 -16.99 3.44
C THR A 298 5.83 -15.69 3.86
N SER A 299 6.58 -15.08 2.96
CA SER A 299 7.34 -13.84 3.20
C SER A 299 7.02 -12.78 2.15
N THR A 300 7.58 -11.59 2.31
CA THR A 300 7.51 -10.51 1.32
C THR A 300 8.90 -10.03 0.93
N VAL A 301 9.03 -9.61 -0.32
CA VAL A 301 10.14 -8.77 -0.79
C VAL A 301 9.61 -7.35 -0.94
N VAL A 302 10.21 -6.40 -0.22
CA VAL A 302 9.76 -5.00 -0.21
C VAL A 302 10.82 -4.11 -0.82
N PHE A 303 10.52 -3.51 -1.95
CA PHE A 303 11.35 -2.52 -2.65
C PHE A 303 11.07 -1.11 -2.09
N ARG A 304 11.99 -0.60 -1.26
CA ARG A 304 11.84 0.70 -0.55
C ARG A 304 12.38 1.88 -1.35
#